data_6c416659ae7f023bfae9621d177a03e0
#
_entry.id   6c416659ae7f023bfae9621d177a03e0
#
_cell.length_a   1.000
_cell.length_b   1.000
_cell.length_c   1.000
_cell.angle_alpha   90.00
_cell.angle_beta   90.00
_cell.angle_gamma   90.00
#
_symmetry.space_group_name_H-M   'P 1'
#
loop_
_entity.id
_entity.type
_entity.pdbx_description
1 polymer ?
#
loop_
_entity_poly.entity_id
_entity_poly.type
_entity_poly.pdbx_seq_one_letter_code
_entity_poly.pdbx_strand_id
1 'polypeptide(L)'
;MPSSPKPRILLLSAYDAGSHQRWREQLAASQPDFHWEVLALPPRFFRWRIRGNALTWLNEPALQTPADLIIATSMVDLASFRGFHPRFARTPCLLYMHENQFAYPDSGLQHASVEPQVVNLYSAIAADRVLFNSDWNRRSFLAGARNFLEKMPDGRPDGLIADLQHKSAVVPVPIEDRLFERSARQLYTTCPHLLWNHRWEYDKAPDRLLLLLDALDRMGQDFRLSVVGEQFRNSPAAFDQIRACHGARVLNWGYLKDRAAYDRLLGQADVVVSTALHDFQGLSVLEAMASGCVALAPDRLAYPEYVPGAQRYASFENDPQAEAQGAADTLSRMLATPPQSEAPESWRLSKLKKRYQDEIRSLLELGGAQDIKHENSGVIADD
;
A
#
# COMPACT_ATOMS: atom_id res chain seq x y z
N MET A 1 20.14 21.96 -30.08
CA MET A 1 19.80 22.86 -28.99
C MET A 1 20.04 22.12 -27.68
N PRO A 2 20.65 22.67 -26.66
CA PRO A 2 20.74 21.99 -25.37
C PRO A 2 19.30 21.71 -24.90
N SER A 3 19.02 20.47 -24.51
CA SER A 3 17.73 20.11 -23.93
C SER A 3 17.51 20.93 -22.66
N SER A 4 16.32 21.48 -22.49
CA SER A 4 15.93 22.13 -21.22
C SER A 4 16.26 21.21 -20.06
N PRO A 5 16.75 21.74 -18.94
CA PRO A 5 17.05 20.90 -17.77
C PRO A 5 15.79 20.14 -17.35
N LYS A 6 15.97 18.87 -16.98
CA LYS A 6 14.85 18.05 -16.49
C LYS A 6 14.32 18.63 -15.17
N PRO A 7 13.00 18.70 -14.98
CA PRO A 7 12.43 19.12 -13.69
C PRO A 7 12.98 18.26 -12.54
N ARG A 8 13.36 18.92 -11.44
CA ARG A 8 13.90 18.27 -10.24
C ARG A 8 12.77 17.90 -9.28
N ILE A 9 12.60 16.61 -9.04
CA ILE A 9 11.61 16.07 -8.11
C ILE A 9 12.30 15.63 -6.82
N LEU A 10 11.88 16.20 -5.68
CA LEU A 10 12.30 15.79 -4.37
C LEU A 10 11.34 14.74 -3.82
N LEU A 11 11.79 13.48 -3.69
CA LEU A 11 11.00 12.39 -3.13
C LEU A 11 11.39 12.14 -1.67
N LEU A 12 10.42 12.27 -0.76
CA LEU A 12 10.58 12.11 0.69
C LEU A 12 9.90 10.80 1.15
N SER A 13 10.69 9.87 1.74
CA SER A 13 10.18 8.63 2.33
C SER A 13 10.63 8.52 3.78
N ALA A 14 9.74 8.85 4.73
CA ALA A 14 10.09 8.92 6.15
C ALA A 14 10.18 7.56 6.84
N TYR A 15 9.63 6.50 6.23
CA TYR A 15 9.64 5.13 6.73
C TYR A 15 9.71 4.17 5.54
N ASP A 16 10.95 3.96 5.03
CA ASP A 16 11.20 3.30 3.76
C ASP A 16 11.16 1.76 3.90
N ALA A 17 10.00 1.21 4.25
CA ALA A 17 9.76 -0.23 4.28
C ALA A 17 9.84 -0.82 2.87
N GLY A 18 10.01 -2.15 2.75
CA GLY A 18 10.25 -2.81 1.47
C GLY A 18 9.23 -2.47 0.36
N SER A 19 7.94 -2.29 0.72
CA SER A 19 6.91 -1.87 -0.24
C SER A 19 7.06 -0.41 -0.67
N HIS A 20 7.44 0.50 0.24
CA HIS A 20 7.68 1.91 -0.05
C HIS A 20 8.94 2.07 -0.90
N GLN A 21 10.03 1.39 -0.52
CA GLN A 21 11.27 1.36 -1.27
C GLN A 21 11.02 0.90 -2.72
N ARG A 22 10.34 -0.23 -2.89
CA ARG A 22 10.02 -0.77 -4.22
C ARG A 22 9.21 0.21 -5.05
N TRP A 23 8.17 0.81 -4.46
CA TRP A 23 7.35 1.81 -5.16
C TRP A 23 8.16 3.01 -5.63
N ARG A 24 8.98 3.63 -4.75
CA ARG A 24 9.78 4.81 -5.13
C ARG A 24 10.84 4.50 -6.20
N GLU A 25 11.50 3.33 -6.11
CA GLU A 25 12.46 2.87 -7.12
C GLU A 25 11.78 2.64 -8.47
N GLN A 26 10.64 1.97 -8.46
CA GLN A 26 9.82 1.72 -9.64
C GLN A 26 9.27 3.02 -10.25
N LEU A 27 8.82 3.96 -9.42
CA LEU A 27 8.36 5.27 -9.86
C LEU A 27 9.49 6.03 -10.56
N ALA A 28 10.63 6.19 -9.89
CA ALA A 28 11.78 6.90 -10.45
C ALA A 28 12.29 6.26 -11.75
N ALA A 29 12.42 4.93 -11.80
CA ALA A 29 12.87 4.20 -12.98
C ALA A 29 11.88 4.31 -14.15
N SER A 30 10.57 4.36 -13.86
CA SER A 30 9.53 4.47 -14.89
C SER A 30 9.36 5.88 -15.47
N GLN A 31 9.94 6.91 -14.83
CA GLN A 31 9.78 8.32 -15.19
C GLN A 31 11.15 8.99 -15.45
N PRO A 32 11.89 8.61 -16.51
CA PRO A 32 13.24 9.07 -16.77
C PRO A 32 13.32 10.53 -17.26
N ASP A 33 12.18 11.18 -17.54
CA ASP A 33 12.10 12.57 -17.97
C ASP A 33 12.37 13.56 -16.83
N PHE A 34 12.41 13.09 -15.58
CA PHE A 34 12.62 13.88 -14.37
C PHE A 34 13.98 13.60 -13.74
N HIS A 35 14.51 14.58 -13.02
CA HIS A 35 15.67 14.40 -12.15
C HIS A 35 15.19 14.10 -10.72
N TRP A 36 15.49 12.91 -10.22
CA TRP A 36 15.04 12.43 -8.93
C TRP A 36 16.09 12.65 -7.84
N GLU A 37 15.71 13.38 -6.81
CA GLU A 37 16.44 13.50 -5.56
C GLU A 37 15.65 12.77 -4.47
N VAL A 38 16.25 11.76 -3.82
CA VAL A 38 15.54 10.88 -2.89
C VAL A 38 16.11 11.01 -1.49
N LEU A 39 15.26 11.38 -0.53
CA LEU A 39 15.56 11.37 0.89
C LEU A 39 14.70 10.28 1.57
N ALA A 40 15.34 9.16 1.92
CA ALA A 40 14.69 8.00 2.51
C ALA A 40 15.27 7.69 3.89
N LEU A 41 14.40 7.44 4.87
CA LEU A 41 14.79 7.05 6.22
C LEU A 41 14.45 5.58 6.48
N PRO A 42 15.34 4.82 7.16
CA PRO A 42 15.11 3.40 7.46
C PRO A 42 13.80 3.15 8.21
N PRO A 43 13.13 1.99 8.00
CA PRO A 43 11.84 1.66 8.60
C PRO A 43 12.02 1.16 10.05
N ARG A 44 12.37 2.08 10.94
CA ARG A 44 12.58 1.80 12.36
C ARG A 44 12.13 2.98 13.23
N PHE A 45 11.85 2.73 14.51
CA PHE A 45 11.45 3.75 15.47
C PHE A 45 10.20 4.52 15.01
N PHE A 46 9.13 3.82 14.64
CA PHE A 46 7.90 4.39 14.10
C PHE A 46 7.42 5.65 14.86
N ARG A 47 7.30 5.56 16.20
CA ARG A 47 6.85 6.69 17.05
C ARG A 47 7.70 7.95 16.92
N TRP A 48 9.01 7.77 16.73
CA TRP A 48 9.91 8.89 16.47
C TRP A 48 9.79 9.36 15.02
N ARG A 49 9.81 8.41 14.08
CA ARG A 49 9.81 8.72 12.64
C ARG A 49 8.61 9.54 12.20
N ILE A 50 7.41 9.24 12.73
CA ILE A 50 6.17 9.93 12.33
C ILE A 50 6.22 11.44 12.57
N ARG A 51 6.96 11.91 13.59
CA ARG A 51 7.13 13.34 13.93
C ARG A 51 8.54 13.85 13.71
N GLY A 52 9.54 13.02 13.93
CA GLY A 52 10.95 13.41 13.89
C GLY A 52 11.57 13.41 12.49
N ASN A 53 10.82 13.03 11.43
CA ASN A 53 11.39 12.96 10.09
C ASN A 53 11.76 14.35 9.55
N ALA A 54 10.93 15.37 9.68
CA ALA A 54 11.22 16.73 9.25
C ALA A 54 12.44 17.31 10.00
N LEU A 55 12.58 17.03 11.30
CA LEU A 55 13.75 17.41 12.09
C LEU A 55 15.02 16.66 11.64
N THR A 56 14.90 15.37 11.30
CA THR A 56 16.04 14.57 10.82
C THR A 56 16.65 15.16 9.54
N TRP A 57 15.81 15.73 8.67
CA TRP A 57 16.24 16.35 7.41
C TRP A 57 16.63 17.83 7.52
N LEU A 58 16.59 18.45 8.70
CA LEU A 58 16.77 19.90 8.87
C LEU A 58 18.05 20.44 8.19
N ASN A 59 19.15 19.70 8.26
CA ASN A 59 20.45 20.08 7.71
C ASN A 59 20.85 19.25 6.48
N GLU A 60 19.89 18.61 5.82
CA GLU A 60 20.18 17.75 4.67
C GLU A 60 20.68 18.59 3.49
N PRO A 61 21.90 18.33 2.94
CA PRO A 61 22.48 19.15 1.87
C PRO A 61 21.60 19.21 0.61
N ALA A 62 20.90 18.13 0.28
CA ALA A 62 20.01 18.08 -0.87
C ALA A 62 18.88 19.13 -0.81
N LEU A 63 18.52 19.59 0.39
CA LEU A 63 17.48 20.61 0.62
C LEU A 63 17.97 22.04 0.40
N GLN A 64 19.26 22.25 0.12
CA GLN A 64 19.79 23.56 -0.24
C GLN A 64 19.47 23.96 -1.70
N THR A 65 19.11 23.01 -2.54
CA THR A 65 18.73 23.24 -3.94
C THR A 65 17.20 23.26 -4.06
N PRO A 66 16.59 24.23 -4.77
CA PRO A 66 15.15 24.23 -5.06
C PRO A 66 14.71 22.95 -5.79
N ALA A 67 13.47 22.56 -5.62
CA ALA A 67 12.82 21.50 -6.36
C ALA A 67 11.57 22.04 -7.04
N ASP A 68 11.24 21.48 -8.22
CA ASP A 68 10.06 21.86 -9.01
C ASP A 68 8.81 21.15 -8.47
N LEU A 69 8.97 20.00 -7.81
CA LEU A 69 7.89 19.22 -7.20
C LEU A 69 8.42 18.44 -5.99
N ILE A 70 7.61 18.35 -4.94
CA ILE A 70 7.83 17.43 -3.82
C ILE A 70 6.84 16.27 -3.94
N ILE A 71 7.34 15.03 -3.81
CA ILE A 71 6.53 13.84 -3.60
C ILE A 71 6.85 13.29 -2.22
N ALA A 72 5.86 13.21 -1.33
CA ALA A 72 6.01 12.71 0.03
C ALA A 72 5.18 11.44 0.24
N THR A 73 5.70 10.46 0.99
CA THR A 73 4.94 9.28 1.42
C THR A 73 4.11 9.57 2.67
N SER A 74 3.12 8.75 2.98
CA SER A 74 2.14 8.87 4.06
C SER A 74 2.73 9.13 5.45
N MET A 75 3.99 8.70 5.70
CA MET A 75 4.67 8.88 6.98
C MET A 75 5.45 10.20 7.12
N VAL A 76 5.49 11.02 6.07
CA VAL A 76 6.16 12.33 6.11
C VAL A 76 5.28 13.34 6.84
N ASP A 77 5.84 14.03 7.84
CA ASP A 77 5.22 15.23 8.43
C ASP A 77 5.46 16.41 7.48
N LEU A 78 4.66 16.47 6.41
CA LEU A 78 4.81 17.44 5.34
C LEU A 78 4.57 18.88 5.81
N ALA A 79 3.64 19.07 6.75
CA ALA A 79 3.37 20.40 7.32
C ALA A 79 4.59 20.95 8.06
N SER A 80 5.21 20.15 8.95
CA SER A 80 6.44 20.53 9.65
C SER A 80 7.61 20.68 8.67
N PHE A 81 7.72 19.80 7.67
CA PHE A 81 8.78 19.91 6.65
C PHE A 81 8.71 21.25 5.91
N ARG A 82 7.52 21.66 5.44
CA ARG A 82 7.33 22.95 4.76
C ARG A 82 7.63 24.14 5.71
N GLY A 83 7.26 24.03 6.97
CA GLY A 83 7.55 25.04 8.01
C GLY A 83 9.03 25.19 8.30
N PHE A 84 9.80 24.08 8.36
CA PHE A 84 11.24 24.10 8.62
C PHE A 84 12.08 24.50 7.41
N HIS A 85 11.53 24.35 6.20
CA HIS A 85 12.17 24.66 4.93
C HIS A 85 11.36 25.68 4.11
N PRO A 86 11.37 26.99 4.47
CA PRO A 86 10.54 28.01 3.83
C PRO A 86 10.71 28.12 2.31
N ARG A 87 11.86 27.72 1.77
CA ARG A 87 12.09 27.67 0.32
C ARG A 87 11.14 26.74 -0.43
N PHE A 88 10.61 25.72 0.23
CA PHE A 88 9.64 24.80 -0.31
C PHE A 88 8.18 25.14 0.03
N ALA A 89 7.94 26.30 0.65
CA ALA A 89 6.60 26.70 1.08
C ALA A 89 5.59 26.78 -0.09
N ARG A 90 6.08 27.11 -1.29
CA ARG A 90 5.26 27.22 -2.52
C ARG A 90 5.49 26.11 -3.53
N THR A 91 6.48 25.24 -3.31
CA THR A 91 6.73 24.11 -4.20
C THR A 91 5.50 23.18 -4.21
N PRO A 92 4.94 22.86 -5.38
CA PRO A 92 3.83 21.90 -5.45
C PRO A 92 4.17 20.59 -4.76
N CYS A 93 3.18 20.01 -4.07
CA CYS A 93 3.38 18.80 -3.30
C CYS A 93 2.34 17.73 -3.63
N LEU A 94 2.82 16.53 -3.93
CA LEU A 94 2.04 15.31 -4.01
C LEU A 94 2.28 14.48 -2.77
N LEU A 95 1.21 14.12 -2.04
CA LEU A 95 1.27 13.15 -0.95
C LEU A 95 0.78 11.79 -1.46
N TYR A 96 1.61 10.76 -1.34
CA TYR A 96 1.24 9.39 -1.69
C TYR A 96 0.95 8.57 -0.43
N MET A 97 -0.29 8.13 -0.30
CA MET A 97 -0.79 7.38 0.85
C MET A 97 -0.68 5.87 0.61
N HIS A 98 0.42 5.27 1.07
CA HIS A 98 0.58 3.80 1.12
C HIS A 98 -0.33 3.17 2.18
N GLU A 99 -0.48 3.86 3.30
CA GLU A 99 -1.34 3.55 4.43
C GLU A 99 -1.94 4.84 5.00
N ASN A 100 -2.97 4.70 5.82
CA ASN A 100 -3.48 5.80 6.63
C ASN A 100 -3.64 5.40 8.10
N GLN A 101 -3.37 6.32 9.01
CA GLN A 101 -3.34 6.05 10.44
C GLN A 101 -4.75 6.07 11.09
N PHE A 102 -5.81 6.37 10.33
CA PHE A 102 -7.19 6.28 10.81
C PHE A 102 -7.74 4.85 10.74
N ALA A 103 -7.25 4.06 9.77
CA ALA A 103 -7.68 2.68 9.56
C ALA A 103 -6.63 1.65 10.02
N TYR A 104 -5.50 2.08 10.57
CA TYR A 104 -4.48 1.15 11.07
C TYR A 104 -5.00 0.46 12.34
N PRO A 105 -4.95 -0.88 12.45
CA PRO A 105 -5.48 -1.60 13.58
C PRO A 105 -4.68 -1.29 14.85
N ASP A 106 -5.39 -1.18 15.97
CA ASP A 106 -4.75 -1.07 17.28
C ASP A 106 -4.16 -2.43 17.67
N SER A 107 -2.87 -2.48 17.93
CA SER A 107 -2.19 -3.69 18.37
C SER A 107 -2.43 -4.03 19.85
N GLY A 108 -3.12 -3.16 20.59
CA GLY A 108 -3.28 -3.28 22.05
C GLY A 108 -2.00 -3.09 22.87
N LEU A 109 -0.85 -2.98 22.20
CA LEU A 109 0.47 -2.79 22.81
C LEU A 109 0.97 -1.35 22.74
N GLN A 110 0.23 -0.48 22.07
CA GLN A 110 0.61 0.92 21.86
C GLN A 110 -0.13 1.82 22.86
N HIS A 111 0.57 2.82 23.41
CA HIS A 111 -0.12 3.91 24.09
C HIS A 111 -0.99 4.65 23.07
N ALA A 112 -2.24 4.87 23.38
CA ALA A 112 -3.18 5.61 22.56
C ALA A 112 -2.57 7.02 22.28
N SER A 113 -2.26 7.29 21.02
CA SER A 113 -1.77 8.59 20.57
C SER A 113 -2.49 8.96 19.27
N VAL A 114 -2.99 10.17 19.21
CA VAL A 114 -3.62 10.73 18.00
C VAL A 114 -2.58 11.37 17.06
N GLU A 115 -1.32 11.44 17.46
CA GLU A 115 -0.28 12.09 16.65
C GLU A 115 -0.14 11.55 15.23
N PRO A 116 -0.13 10.22 14.99
CA PRO A 116 -0.04 9.69 13.63
C PRO A 116 -1.23 10.11 12.76
N GLN A 117 -2.43 10.17 13.32
CA GLN A 117 -3.64 10.63 12.63
C GLN A 117 -3.56 12.13 12.30
N VAL A 118 -3.07 12.95 13.26
CA VAL A 118 -2.85 14.39 13.05
C VAL A 118 -1.81 14.62 11.95
N VAL A 119 -0.70 13.88 11.95
CA VAL A 119 0.33 13.98 10.89
C VAL A 119 -0.26 13.65 9.52
N ASN A 120 -1.02 12.56 9.40
CA ASN A 120 -1.66 12.21 8.14
C ASN A 120 -2.64 13.30 7.66
N LEU A 121 -3.47 13.82 8.56
CA LEU A 121 -4.42 14.89 8.24
C LEU A 121 -3.72 16.17 7.81
N TYR A 122 -2.73 16.64 8.60
CA TYR A 122 -2.02 17.89 8.32
C TYR A 122 -1.16 17.78 7.06
N SER A 123 -0.55 16.63 6.81
CA SER A 123 0.18 16.38 5.57
C SER A 123 -0.74 16.37 4.35
N ALA A 124 -1.94 15.78 4.48
CA ALA A 124 -2.94 15.80 3.43
C ALA A 124 -3.47 17.23 3.18
N ILE A 125 -3.64 18.05 4.22
CA ILE A 125 -4.02 19.47 4.07
C ILE A 125 -2.93 20.25 3.35
N ALA A 126 -1.67 20.04 3.74
CA ALA A 126 -0.50 20.74 3.21
C ALA A 126 -0.13 20.35 1.76
N ALA A 127 -0.59 19.21 1.26
CA ALA A 127 -0.36 18.76 -0.11
C ALA A 127 -1.34 19.38 -1.10
N ASP A 128 -0.90 19.61 -2.34
CA ASP A 128 -1.75 20.09 -3.44
C ASP A 128 -2.53 18.94 -4.06
N ARG A 129 -1.99 17.73 -4.03
CA ARG A 129 -2.59 16.49 -4.52
C ARG A 129 -2.34 15.35 -3.54
N VAL A 130 -3.35 14.49 -3.32
CA VAL A 130 -3.24 13.29 -2.48
C VAL A 130 -3.59 12.05 -3.30
N LEU A 131 -2.65 11.13 -3.45
CA LEU A 131 -2.88 9.87 -4.14
C LEU A 131 -2.94 8.71 -3.13
N PHE A 132 -3.87 7.81 -3.36
CA PHE A 132 -4.06 6.60 -2.55
C PHE A 132 -3.80 5.36 -3.40
N ASN A 133 -3.27 4.31 -2.77
CA ASN A 133 -2.98 3.04 -3.43
C ASN A 133 -4.23 2.19 -3.70
N SER A 134 -5.37 2.49 -3.05
CA SER A 134 -6.67 1.84 -3.27
C SER A 134 -7.83 2.77 -2.95
N ASP A 135 -9.02 2.48 -3.45
CA ASP A 135 -10.22 3.24 -3.10
C ASP A 135 -10.64 2.99 -1.65
N TRP A 136 -10.41 1.77 -1.13
CA TRP A 136 -10.61 1.48 0.27
C TRP A 136 -9.72 2.37 1.17
N ASN A 137 -8.43 2.51 0.85
CA ASN A 137 -7.52 3.39 1.59
C ASN A 137 -8.02 4.84 1.56
N ARG A 138 -8.45 5.33 0.39
CA ARG A 138 -9.02 6.66 0.24
C ARG A 138 -10.30 6.85 1.06
N ARG A 139 -11.26 5.94 0.94
CA ARG A 139 -12.54 6.01 1.67
C ARG A 139 -12.33 5.94 3.19
N SER A 140 -11.50 5.01 3.65
CA SER A 140 -11.20 4.85 5.09
C SER A 140 -10.48 6.06 5.66
N PHE A 141 -9.57 6.70 4.91
CA PHE A 141 -8.93 7.95 5.30
C PHE A 141 -9.96 9.08 5.47
N LEU A 142 -10.81 9.33 4.46
CA LEU A 142 -11.80 10.41 4.49
C LEU A 142 -12.84 10.20 5.60
N ALA A 143 -13.31 8.97 5.79
CA ALA A 143 -14.23 8.62 6.88
C ALA A 143 -13.55 8.78 8.24
N GLY A 144 -12.32 8.29 8.39
CA GLY A 144 -11.57 8.42 9.64
C GLY A 144 -11.24 9.87 9.99
N ALA A 145 -10.84 10.68 9.01
CA ALA A 145 -10.61 12.12 9.21
C ALA A 145 -11.88 12.86 9.64
N ARG A 146 -13.05 12.54 9.05
CA ARG A 146 -14.35 13.07 9.45
C ARG A 146 -14.64 12.71 10.90
N ASN A 147 -14.59 11.43 11.25
CA ASN A 147 -14.86 10.94 12.60
C ASN A 147 -13.90 11.53 13.64
N PHE A 148 -12.65 11.78 13.24
CA PHE A 148 -11.65 12.42 14.09
C PHE A 148 -12.03 13.87 14.37
N LEU A 149 -12.37 14.65 13.33
CA LEU A 149 -12.77 16.05 13.45
C LEU A 149 -14.06 16.22 14.27
N GLU A 150 -15.03 15.28 14.13
CA GLU A 150 -16.28 15.31 14.90
C GLU A 150 -16.07 15.18 16.42
N LYS A 151 -14.95 14.59 16.84
CA LYS A 151 -14.57 14.46 18.26
C LYS A 151 -13.84 15.70 18.80
N MET A 152 -13.43 16.63 17.93
CA MET A 152 -12.73 17.84 18.38
C MET A 152 -13.74 18.81 19.02
N PRO A 153 -13.36 19.47 20.15
CA PRO A 153 -14.27 20.34 20.91
C PRO A 153 -14.64 21.62 20.14
N ASP A 154 -13.72 22.13 19.31
CA ASP A 154 -13.88 23.37 18.54
C ASP A 154 -12.97 23.38 17.31
N GLY A 155 -12.92 24.51 16.58
CA GLY A 155 -11.96 24.75 15.49
C GLY A 155 -12.09 23.80 14.30
N ARG A 156 -13.29 23.25 14.04
CA ARG A 156 -13.54 22.35 12.89
C ARG A 156 -13.79 23.17 11.62
N PRO A 157 -12.86 23.16 10.64
CA PRO A 157 -13.08 23.89 9.39
C PRO A 157 -14.24 23.28 8.59
N ASP A 158 -15.20 24.11 8.19
CA ASP A 158 -16.25 23.69 7.26
C ASP A 158 -15.66 23.33 5.90
N GLY A 159 -16.20 22.28 5.25
CA GLY A 159 -15.79 21.89 3.91
C GLY A 159 -14.49 21.10 3.80
N LEU A 160 -13.66 21.00 4.85
CA LEU A 160 -12.32 20.37 4.79
C LEU A 160 -12.35 18.96 4.18
N ILE A 161 -13.31 18.11 4.54
CA ILE A 161 -13.41 16.75 3.99
C ILE A 161 -13.74 16.77 2.49
N ALA A 162 -14.57 17.72 2.04
CA ALA A 162 -14.89 17.90 0.63
C ALA A 162 -13.66 18.36 -0.17
N ASP A 163 -12.86 19.26 0.40
CA ASP A 163 -11.61 19.73 -0.21
C ASP A 163 -10.59 18.59 -0.31
N LEU A 164 -10.41 17.80 0.75
CA LEU A 164 -9.55 16.61 0.74
C LEU A 164 -10.03 15.58 -0.30
N GLN A 165 -11.34 15.38 -0.40
CA GLN A 165 -11.92 14.48 -1.40
C GLN A 165 -11.66 14.98 -2.83
N HIS A 166 -11.80 16.29 -3.08
CA HIS A 166 -11.62 16.90 -4.39
C HIS A 166 -10.18 16.76 -4.89
N LYS A 167 -9.19 17.02 -4.04
CA LYS A 167 -7.78 16.90 -4.41
C LYS A 167 -7.20 15.48 -4.29
N SER A 168 -8.02 14.47 -4.00
CA SER A 168 -7.58 13.07 -3.88
C SER A 168 -7.95 12.23 -5.08
N ALA A 169 -7.07 11.27 -5.44
CA ALA A 169 -7.34 10.25 -6.44
C ALA A 169 -6.74 8.90 -6.02
N VAL A 170 -7.11 7.85 -6.75
CA VAL A 170 -6.55 6.51 -6.57
C VAL A 170 -5.59 6.22 -7.70
N VAL A 171 -4.32 6.03 -7.39
CA VAL A 171 -3.30 5.52 -8.32
C VAL A 171 -2.56 4.41 -7.60
N PRO A 172 -2.85 3.13 -7.89
CA PRO A 172 -2.29 1.99 -7.17
C PRO A 172 -0.77 1.89 -7.27
N VAL A 173 -0.13 1.26 -6.27
CA VAL A 173 1.24 0.77 -6.42
C VAL A 173 1.26 -0.26 -7.55
N PRO A 174 2.08 -0.05 -8.58
CA PRO A 174 2.06 -0.94 -9.75
C PRO A 174 2.63 -2.33 -9.45
N ILE A 175 2.10 -3.32 -10.14
CA ILE A 175 2.66 -4.68 -10.20
C ILE A 175 3.58 -4.76 -11.43
N GLU A 176 4.74 -5.37 -11.25
CA GLU A 176 5.77 -5.49 -12.29
C GLU A 176 5.28 -6.29 -13.51
N ASP A 177 5.54 -5.78 -14.72
CA ASP A 177 5.07 -6.37 -15.98
C ASP A 177 5.46 -7.84 -16.16
N ARG A 178 6.66 -8.24 -15.70
CA ARG A 178 7.18 -9.62 -15.80
C ARG A 178 6.32 -10.66 -15.09
N LEU A 179 5.50 -10.27 -14.10
CA LEU A 179 4.60 -11.19 -13.40
C LEU A 179 3.35 -11.54 -14.25
N PHE A 180 3.05 -10.72 -15.26
CA PHE A 180 1.91 -10.93 -16.18
C PHE A 180 2.28 -11.74 -17.44
N GLU A 181 3.50 -12.24 -17.55
CA GLU A 181 3.95 -13.00 -18.72
C GLU A 181 3.36 -14.41 -18.76
N ARG A 182 2.70 -14.85 -17.70
CA ARG A 182 2.09 -16.18 -17.61
C ARG A 182 0.66 -16.16 -18.15
N SER A 183 0.31 -17.23 -18.86
CA SER A 183 -1.05 -17.43 -19.34
C SER A 183 -2.01 -17.66 -18.18
N ALA A 184 -3.23 -17.19 -18.33
CA ALA A 184 -4.32 -17.50 -17.41
C ALA A 184 -4.49 -19.02 -17.28
N ARG A 185 -4.67 -19.50 -16.04
CA ARG A 185 -4.82 -20.93 -15.73
C ARG A 185 -6.19 -21.17 -15.15
N GLN A 186 -6.74 -22.34 -15.45
CA GLN A 186 -7.94 -22.83 -14.79
C GLN A 186 -7.56 -23.68 -13.58
N LEU A 187 -8.30 -23.55 -12.50
CA LEU A 187 -8.06 -24.28 -11.25
C LEU A 187 -8.50 -25.76 -11.37
N TYR A 188 -7.87 -26.52 -12.25
CA TYR A 188 -8.16 -27.95 -12.40
C TYR A 188 -7.25 -28.78 -11.50
N THR A 189 -7.64 -28.96 -10.22
CA THR A 189 -6.91 -29.81 -9.28
C THR A 189 -7.84 -30.29 -8.15
N THR A 190 -7.57 -31.46 -7.61
CA THR A 190 -8.22 -31.98 -6.39
C THR A 190 -7.37 -31.75 -5.15
N CYS A 191 -6.09 -31.40 -5.33
CA CYS A 191 -5.12 -31.10 -4.25
C CYS A 191 -4.42 -29.76 -4.54
N PRO A 192 -5.09 -28.62 -4.29
CA PRO A 192 -4.55 -27.31 -4.65
C PRO A 192 -3.32 -26.97 -3.83
N HIS A 193 -2.35 -26.30 -4.46
CA HIS A 193 -1.23 -25.65 -3.78
C HIS A 193 -1.66 -24.28 -3.28
N LEU A 194 -1.93 -24.19 -1.98
CA LEU A 194 -2.29 -22.95 -1.28
C LEU A 194 -1.05 -22.15 -0.97
N LEU A 195 -1.06 -20.88 -1.29
CA LEU A 195 0.01 -19.92 -1.00
C LEU A 195 -0.53 -18.84 -0.06
N TRP A 196 0.08 -18.71 1.12
CA TRP A 196 -0.10 -17.57 2.02
C TRP A 196 1.21 -16.78 2.05
N ASN A 197 1.24 -15.58 1.43
CA ASN A 197 2.46 -14.80 1.17
C ASN A 197 2.44 -13.42 1.81
N HIS A 198 2.10 -13.36 3.09
CA HIS A 198 2.06 -12.12 3.88
C HIS A 198 3.25 -12.01 4.84
N ARG A 199 3.50 -10.79 5.35
CA ARG A 199 4.40 -10.60 6.51
C ARG A 199 3.84 -11.36 7.71
N TRP A 200 4.74 -11.90 8.53
CA TRP A 200 4.36 -12.71 9.68
C TRP A 200 3.97 -11.83 10.88
N GLU A 201 2.89 -11.09 10.71
CA GLU A 201 2.36 -10.13 11.67
C GLU A 201 0.91 -10.47 12.05
N TYR A 202 0.47 -9.96 13.20
CA TYR A 202 -0.87 -10.23 13.76
C TYR A 202 -2.00 -9.75 12.84
N ASP A 203 -1.79 -8.65 12.13
CA ASP A 203 -2.78 -8.03 11.23
C ASP A 203 -3.05 -8.86 9.96
N LYS A 204 -2.19 -9.83 9.66
CA LYS A 204 -2.39 -10.80 8.59
C LYS A 204 -3.14 -12.06 9.06
N ALA A 205 -3.44 -12.13 10.36
CA ALA A 205 -4.27 -13.13 11.01
C ALA A 205 -3.89 -14.59 10.67
N PRO A 206 -2.68 -15.03 11.00
CA PRO A 206 -2.26 -16.41 10.78
C PRO A 206 -3.05 -17.43 11.62
N ASP A 207 -3.69 -17.00 12.70
CA ASP A 207 -4.68 -17.78 13.46
C ASP A 207 -5.89 -18.18 12.61
N ARG A 208 -6.38 -17.27 11.74
CA ARG A 208 -7.46 -17.56 10.79
C ARG A 208 -6.99 -18.50 9.67
N LEU A 209 -5.72 -18.42 9.28
CA LEU A 209 -5.14 -19.42 8.37
C LEU A 209 -5.17 -20.81 9.01
N LEU A 210 -4.72 -20.94 10.27
CA LEU A 210 -4.78 -22.22 10.99
C LEU A 210 -6.21 -22.78 11.01
N LEU A 211 -7.19 -21.96 11.39
CA LEU A 211 -8.60 -22.38 11.43
C LEU A 211 -9.14 -22.80 10.06
N LEU A 212 -8.73 -22.14 8.98
CA LEU A 212 -9.07 -22.52 7.61
C LEU A 212 -8.47 -23.90 7.27
N LEU A 213 -7.19 -24.12 7.57
CA LEU A 213 -6.54 -25.40 7.29
C LEU A 213 -7.19 -26.55 8.09
N ASP A 214 -7.57 -26.31 9.34
CA ASP A 214 -8.31 -27.27 10.17
C ASP A 214 -9.72 -27.53 9.62
N ALA A 215 -10.39 -26.51 9.04
CA ALA A 215 -11.69 -26.68 8.40
C ALA A 215 -11.56 -27.56 7.15
N LEU A 216 -10.55 -27.32 6.32
CA LEU A 216 -10.27 -28.15 5.14
C LEU A 216 -9.99 -29.63 5.51
N ASP A 217 -9.23 -29.86 6.58
CA ASP A 217 -8.99 -31.22 7.11
C ASP A 217 -10.28 -31.91 7.54
N ARG A 218 -11.13 -31.22 8.30
CA ARG A 218 -12.46 -31.77 8.70
C ARG A 218 -13.36 -32.11 7.51
N MET A 219 -13.22 -31.35 6.41
CA MET A 219 -13.97 -31.59 5.16
C MET A 219 -13.34 -32.68 4.29
N GLY A 220 -12.17 -33.20 4.67
CA GLY A 220 -11.44 -34.19 3.87
C GLY A 220 -10.84 -33.61 2.59
N GLN A 221 -10.69 -32.29 2.51
CA GLN A 221 -10.08 -31.61 1.37
C GLN A 221 -8.56 -31.68 1.45
N ASP A 222 -7.94 -32.37 0.50
CA ASP A 222 -6.48 -32.43 0.41
C ASP A 222 -5.90 -31.12 -0.18
N PHE A 223 -4.70 -30.73 0.26
CA PHE A 223 -4.00 -29.53 -0.20
C PHE A 223 -2.49 -29.62 0.02
N ARG A 224 -1.71 -28.82 -0.71
CA ARG A 224 -0.32 -28.45 -0.43
C ARG A 224 -0.26 -27.03 0.07
N LEU A 225 0.76 -26.68 0.88
CA LEU A 225 0.82 -25.37 1.52
C LEU A 225 2.19 -24.73 1.38
N SER A 226 2.21 -23.45 1.04
CA SER A 226 3.38 -22.59 1.18
C SER A 226 3.01 -21.38 2.05
N VAL A 227 3.73 -21.20 3.16
CA VAL A 227 3.60 -20.05 4.06
C VAL A 227 4.89 -19.26 4.00
N VAL A 228 4.88 -18.16 3.26
CA VAL A 228 6.10 -17.38 2.98
C VAL A 228 5.87 -15.91 3.29
N GLY A 229 6.93 -15.23 3.72
CA GLY A 229 6.90 -13.80 4.03
C GLY A 229 7.97 -13.39 5.03
N GLU A 230 8.13 -12.08 5.19
CA GLU A 230 9.07 -11.51 6.15
C GLU A 230 8.68 -11.89 7.57
N GLN A 231 9.69 -12.36 8.33
CA GLN A 231 9.53 -12.80 9.71
C GLN A 231 10.09 -11.73 10.66
N PHE A 232 9.39 -11.53 11.78
CA PHE A 232 9.79 -10.59 12.82
C PHE A 232 10.16 -11.34 14.10
N ARG A 233 10.87 -10.67 15.00
CA ARG A 233 11.33 -11.26 16.27
C ARG A 233 10.18 -11.85 17.10
N ASN A 234 9.01 -11.25 17.04
CA ASN A 234 7.80 -11.68 17.75
C ASN A 234 6.75 -12.13 16.72
N SER A 235 6.94 -13.33 16.16
CA SER A 235 5.95 -13.91 15.26
C SER A 235 4.77 -14.51 16.06
N PRO A 236 3.52 -14.44 15.56
CA PRO A 236 2.36 -15.07 16.17
C PRO A 236 2.53 -16.59 16.36
N ALA A 237 2.08 -17.13 17.50
CA ALA A 237 2.19 -18.56 17.85
C ALA A 237 1.45 -19.49 16.87
N ALA A 238 0.50 -18.98 16.11
CA ALA A 238 -0.23 -19.73 15.08
C ALA A 238 0.70 -20.36 14.03
N PHE A 239 1.84 -19.75 13.72
CA PHE A 239 2.82 -20.34 12.77
C PHE A 239 3.41 -21.64 13.30
N ASP A 240 3.75 -21.73 14.59
CA ASP A 240 4.26 -22.97 15.20
C ASP A 240 3.17 -24.05 15.19
N GLN A 241 1.92 -23.69 15.44
CA GLN A 241 0.76 -24.59 15.39
C GLN A 241 0.50 -25.09 13.96
N ILE A 242 0.52 -24.21 12.95
CA ILE A 242 0.40 -24.59 11.54
C ILE A 242 1.47 -25.62 11.17
N ARG A 243 2.72 -25.37 11.59
CA ARG A 243 3.83 -26.28 11.29
C ARG A 243 3.71 -27.62 12.00
N ALA A 244 3.22 -27.63 13.25
CA ALA A 244 3.01 -28.85 14.02
C ALA A 244 1.86 -29.70 13.44
N CYS A 245 0.73 -29.10 13.09
CA CYS A 245 -0.47 -29.80 12.62
C CYS A 245 -0.43 -30.15 11.13
N HIS A 246 0.08 -29.24 10.29
CA HIS A 246 0.03 -29.34 8.82
C HIS A 246 1.41 -29.46 8.16
N GLY A 247 2.49 -29.66 8.93
CA GLY A 247 3.87 -29.66 8.44
C GLY A 247 4.13 -30.63 7.29
N ALA A 248 3.46 -31.79 7.26
CA ALA A 248 3.57 -32.78 6.18
C ALA A 248 3.08 -32.26 4.80
N ARG A 249 2.25 -31.23 4.78
CA ARG A 249 1.73 -30.60 3.55
C ARG A 249 2.53 -29.37 3.11
N VAL A 250 3.50 -28.91 3.95
CA VAL A 250 4.25 -27.68 3.70
C VAL A 250 5.35 -27.92 2.67
N LEU A 251 5.31 -27.12 1.59
CA LEU A 251 6.33 -27.10 0.53
C LEU A 251 7.37 -26.00 0.76
N ASN A 252 6.94 -24.81 1.17
CA ASN A 252 7.82 -23.68 1.46
C ASN A 252 7.41 -23.00 2.77
N TRP A 253 8.42 -22.55 3.54
CA TRP A 253 8.22 -21.97 4.85
C TRP A 253 9.19 -20.82 5.13
N GLY A 254 8.66 -19.65 5.51
CA GLY A 254 9.47 -18.50 5.91
C GLY A 254 9.85 -17.58 4.78
N TYR A 255 10.88 -16.74 4.97
CA TYR A 255 11.26 -15.70 4.04
C TYR A 255 12.11 -16.22 2.89
N LEU A 256 11.68 -15.99 1.67
CA LEU A 256 12.44 -16.30 0.44
C LEU A 256 13.29 -15.08 0.04
N LYS A 257 14.61 -15.17 0.29
CA LYS A 257 15.56 -14.09 -0.06
C LYS A 257 15.77 -13.92 -1.56
N ASP A 258 15.73 -15.02 -2.31
CA ASP A 258 15.88 -14.99 -3.76
C ASP A 258 14.58 -14.61 -4.44
N ARG A 259 14.56 -13.45 -5.09
CA ARG A 259 13.39 -12.97 -5.82
C ARG A 259 12.95 -13.93 -6.92
N ALA A 260 13.89 -14.56 -7.62
CA ALA A 260 13.57 -15.53 -8.66
C ALA A 260 12.91 -16.79 -8.09
N ALA A 261 13.32 -17.23 -6.88
CA ALA A 261 12.65 -18.33 -6.18
C ALA A 261 11.21 -17.96 -5.78
N TYR A 262 11.00 -16.73 -5.29
CA TYR A 262 9.67 -16.22 -4.98
C TYR A 262 8.79 -16.15 -6.24
N ASP A 263 9.29 -15.60 -7.35
CA ASP A 263 8.56 -15.52 -8.61
C ASP A 263 8.22 -16.92 -9.18
N ARG A 264 9.12 -17.90 -9.01
CA ARG A 264 8.80 -19.31 -9.38
C ARG A 264 7.68 -19.85 -8.52
N LEU A 265 7.70 -19.60 -7.20
CA LEU A 265 6.66 -20.03 -6.28
C LEU A 265 5.30 -19.42 -6.65
N LEU A 266 5.23 -18.11 -6.94
CA LEU A 266 4.01 -17.45 -7.41
C LEU A 266 3.40 -18.16 -8.62
N GLY A 267 4.26 -18.61 -9.54
CA GLY A 267 3.80 -19.31 -10.72
C GLY A 267 3.53 -20.81 -10.54
N GLN A 268 3.86 -21.39 -9.42
CA GLN A 268 3.61 -22.81 -9.11
C GLN A 268 2.37 -22.98 -8.21
N ALA A 269 2.03 -21.98 -7.42
CA ALA A 269 0.86 -22.01 -6.57
C ALA A 269 -0.43 -21.93 -7.39
N ASP A 270 -1.46 -22.59 -6.93
CA ASP A 270 -2.78 -22.60 -7.57
C ASP A 270 -3.68 -21.52 -6.99
N VAL A 271 -3.70 -21.39 -5.66
CA VAL A 271 -4.57 -20.47 -4.94
C VAL A 271 -3.75 -19.62 -3.98
N VAL A 272 -3.81 -18.31 -4.15
CA VAL A 272 -3.30 -17.38 -3.13
C VAL A 272 -4.40 -17.12 -2.09
N VAL A 273 -4.05 -17.32 -0.83
CA VAL A 273 -4.97 -17.17 0.30
C VAL A 273 -4.61 -15.92 1.09
N SER A 274 -5.57 -15.06 1.34
CA SER A 274 -5.45 -14.00 2.32
C SER A 274 -6.44 -14.21 3.47
N THR A 275 -5.94 -14.03 4.70
CA THR A 275 -6.73 -14.01 5.93
C THR A 275 -6.67 -12.65 6.62
N ALA A 276 -6.07 -11.66 5.99
CA ALA A 276 -5.72 -10.38 6.57
C ALA A 276 -6.93 -9.62 7.16
N LEU A 277 -6.75 -9.13 8.39
CA LEU A 277 -7.65 -8.16 9.03
C LEU A 277 -7.31 -6.73 8.61
N HIS A 278 -6.10 -6.53 8.09
CA HIS A 278 -5.66 -5.23 7.62
C HIS A 278 -4.74 -5.35 6.41
N ASP A 279 -5.09 -4.64 5.35
CA ASP A 279 -4.27 -4.47 4.14
C ASP A 279 -4.81 -3.27 3.33
N PHE A 280 -3.94 -2.36 2.91
CA PHE A 280 -4.37 -1.18 2.16
C PHE A 280 -4.48 -1.43 0.66
N GLN A 281 -3.74 -2.39 0.13
CA GLN A 281 -3.78 -2.74 -1.30
C GLN A 281 -3.73 -4.26 -1.54
N GLY A 282 -2.97 -5.02 -0.72
CA GLY A 282 -2.79 -6.44 -0.92
C GLY A 282 -1.80 -6.79 -2.03
N LEU A 283 -0.62 -6.13 -2.04
CA LEU A 283 0.39 -6.31 -3.10
C LEU A 283 0.78 -7.77 -3.31
N SER A 284 0.92 -8.56 -2.24
CA SER A 284 1.29 -9.97 -2.32
C SER A 284 0.23 -10.81 -3.04
N VAL A 285 -1.05 -10.52 -2.80
CA VAL A 285 -2.18 -11.18 -3.48
C VAL A 285 -2.21 -10.77 -4.96
N LEU A 286 -2.05 -9.48 -5.24
CA LEU A 286 -1.99 -8.96 -6.61
C LEU A 286 -0.82 -9.56 -7.41
N GLU A 287 0.37 -9.70 -6.81
CA GLU A 287 1.53 -10.35 -7.45
C GLU A 287 1.24 -11.82 -7.79
N ALA A 288 0.61 -12.55 -6.88
CA ALA A 288 0.24 -13.94 -7.11
C ALA A 288 -0.84 -14.08 -8.20
N MET A 289 -1.86 -13.21 -8.19
CA MET A 289 -2.87 -13.17 -9.26
C MET A 289 -2.26 -12.83 -10.61
N ALA A 290 -1.36 -11.84 -10.68
CA ALA A 290 -0.62 -11.51 -11.90
C ALA A 290 0.19 -12.70 -12.43
N SER A 291 0.69 -13.57 -11.52
CA SER A 291 1.44 -14.78 -11.87
C SER A 291 0.57 -16.00 -12.18
N GLY A 292 -0.77 -15.84 -12.19
CA GLY A 292 -1.72 -16.88 -12.58
C GLY A 292 -2.36 -17.65 -11.43
N CYS A 293 -2.20 -17.23 -10.16
CA CYS A 293 -2.96 -17.79 -9.06
C CYS A 293 -4.43 -17.34 -9.10
N VAL A 294 -5.32 -18.21 -8.65
CA VAL A 294 -6.68 -17.82 -8.27
C VAL A 294 -6.64 -17.27 -6.84
N ALA A 295 -7.37 -16.20 -6.53
CA ALA A 295 -7.39 -15.65 -5.18
C ALA A 295 -8.49 -16.31 -4.32
N LEU A 296 -8.22 -16.43 -3.01
CA LEU A 296 -9.21 -16.72 -1.97
C LEU A 296 -9.00 -15.67 -0.88
N ALA A 297 -9.88 -14.68 -0.79
CA ALA A 297 -9.72 -13.55 0.10
C ALA A 297 -11.03 -13.16 0.81
N PRO A 298 -10.98 -12.46 1.97
CA PRO A 298 -12.19 -11.99 2.63
C PRO A 298 -12.85 -10.85 1.85
N ASP A 299 -14.17 -10.74 1.94
CA ASP A 299 -14.94 -9.64 1.34
C ASP A 299 -14.82 -8.35 2.17
N ARG A 300 -13.61 -7.83 2.28
CA ARG A 300 -13.27 -6.60 3.01
C ARG A 300 -12.02 -5.93 2.44
N LEU A 301 -11.65 -4.78 2.98
CA LEU A 301 -10.45 -4.01 2.65
C LEU A 301 -10.42 -3.64 1.17
N ALA A 302 -9.25 -3.75 0.52
CA ALA A 302 -9.09 -3.50 -0.90
C ALA A 302 -9.42 -4.71 -1.79
N TYR A 303 -9.64 -5.90 -1.24
CA TYR A 303 -9.86 -7.12 -2.03
C TYR A 303 -11.06 -7.02 -2.98
N PRO A 304 -12.20 -6.41 -2.62
CA PRO A 304 -13.32 -6.22 -3.55
C PRO A 304 -13.00 -5.42 -4.81
N GLU A 305 -11.90 -4.68 -4.83
CA GLU A 305 -11.50 -3.87 -5.98
C GLU A 305 -10.90 -4.72 -7.12
N TYR A 306 -10.41 -5.95 -6.81
CA TYR A 306 -9.70 -6.77 -7.79
C TYR A 306 -9.91 -8.29 -7.67
N VAL A 307 -10.45 -8.79 -6.56
CA VAL A 307 -10.77 -10.21 -6.40
C VAL A 307 -12.22 -10.45 -6.83
N PRO A 308 -12.49 -11.37 -7.78
CA PRO A 308 -13.84 -11.72 -8.21
C PRO A 308 -14.75 -12.15 -7.05
N GLY A 309 -16.02 -11.79 -7.08
CA GLY A 309 -16.96 -12.06 -5.98
C GLY A 309 -17.09 -13.55 -5.60
N ALA A 310 -17.02 -14.47 -6.59
CA ALA A 310 -17.06 -15.91 -6.35
C ALA A 310 -15.84 -16.47 -5.60
N GLN A 311 -14.74 -15.71 -5.55
CA GLN A 311 -13.49 -16.05 -4.89
C GLN A 311 -13.34 -15.36 -3.53
N ARG A 312 -14.33 -14.54 -3.13
CA ARG A 312 -14.35 -13.87 -1.84
C ARG A 312 -15.28 -14.61 -0.88
N TYR A 313 -14.81 -14.79 0.35
CA TYR A 313 -15.60 -15.32 1.45
C TYR A 313 -16.12 -14.21 2.35
N ALA A 314 -17.26 -14.44 3.01
CA ALA A 314 -17.87 -13.44 3.90
C ALA A 314 -16.93 -13.05 5.05
N SER A 315 -16.87 -11.76 5.34
CA SER A 315 -16.05 -11.20 6.40
C SER A 315 -16.77 -11.26 7.74
N PHE A 316 -16.23 -12.03 8.71
CA PHE A 316 -16.70 -12.13 10.08
C PHE A 316 -15.55 -11.81 11.04
N GLU A 317 -15.20 -10.51 11.16
CA GLU A 317 -14.04 -10.07 11.93
C GLU A 317 -14.10 -10.48 13.41
N ASN A 318 -15.29 -10.59 13.99
CA ASN A 318 -15.51 -10.98 15.38
C ASN A 318 -15.78 -12.49 15.56
N ASP A 319 -15.83 -13.28 14.47
CA ASP A 319 -16.04 -14.73 14.50
C ASP A 319 -15.05 -15.44 13.56
N PRO A 320 -13.80 -15.68 14.03
CA PRO A 320 -12.77 -16.35 13.25
C PRO A 320 -13.15 -17.75 12.77
N GLN A 321 -13.98 -18.48 13.53
CA GLN A 321 -14.43 -19.82 13.18
C GLN A 321 -15.39 -19.81 11.99
N ALA A 322 -16.41 -18.94 12.06
CA ALA A 322 -17.37 -18.79 10.96
C ALA A 322 -16.67 -18.29 9.69
N GLU A 323 -15.72 -17.37 9.82
CA GLU A 323 -14.94 -16.86 8.70
C GLU A 323 -14.08 -17.95 8.05
N ALA A 324 -13.38 -18.75 8.85
CA ALA A 324 -12.56 -19.85 8.36
C ALA A 324 -13.40 -20.94 7.67
N GLN A 325 -14.58 -21.28 8.21
CA GLN A 325 -15.50 -22.19 7.56
C GLN A 325 -16.01 -21.64 6.22
N GLY A 326 -16.39 -20.34 6.19
CA GLY A 326 -16.79 -19.68 4.95
C GLY A 326 -15.69 -19.66 3.88
N ALA A 327 -14.45 -19.53 4.28
CA ALA A 327 -13.28 -19.62 3.37
C ALA A 327 -13.11 -21.04 2.83
N ALA A 328 -13.23 -22.07 3.69
CA ALA A 328 -13.16 -23.48 3.29
C ALA A 328 -14.29 -23.85 2.31
N ASP A 329 -15.52 -23.41 2.60
CA ASP A 329 -16.68 -23.64 1.73
C ASP A 329 -16.52 -22.93 0.38
N THR A 330 -15.91 -21.73 0.37
CA THR A 330 -15.63 -20.99 -0.86
C THR A 330 -14.59 -21.73 -1.69
N LEU A 331 -13.50 -22.22 -1.09
CA LEU A 331 -12.50 -23.02 -1.78
C LEU A 331 -13.15 -24.30 -2.38
N SER A 332 -13.98 -24.99 -1.61
CA SER A 332 -14.69 -26.19 -2.11
C SER A 332 -15.57 -25.88 -3.32
N ARG A 333 -16.29 -24.76 -3.31
CA ARG A 333 -17.07 -24.32 -4.49
C ARG A 333 -16.15 -24.00 -5.68
N MET A 334 -15.01 -23.36 -5.45
CA MET A 334 -14.04 -23.07 -6.50
C MET A 334 -13.44 -24.35 -7.11
N LEU A 335 -13.23 -25.40 -6.32
CA LEU A 335 -12.76 -26.68 -6.82
C LEU A 335 -13.85 -27.47 -7.58
N ALA A 336 -15.10 -27.36 -7.15
CA ALA A 336 -16.26 -27.98 -7.83
C ALA A 336 -16.61 -27.25 -9.15
N THR A 337 -16.43 -25.95 -9.21
CA THR A 337 -16.65 -25.12 -10.40
C THR A 337 -15.38 -24.26 -10.61
N PRO A 338 -14.34 -24.85 -11.23
CA PRO A 338 -13.03 -24.26 -11.30
C PRO A 338 -13.03 -22.90 -12.01
N PRO A 339 -12.66 -21.79 -11.31
CA PRO A 339 -12.51 -20.51 -11.96
C PRO A 339 -11.24 -20.45 -12.79
N GLN A 340 -11.24 -19.60 -13.79
CA GLN A 340 -10.02 -19.18 -14.47
C GLN A 340 -9.32 -18.09 -13.64
N SER A 341 -8.00 -18.10 -13.59
CA SER A 341 -7.25 -17.01 -12.98
C SER A 341 -7.42 -15.73 -13.80
N GLU A 342 -7.64 -14.62 -13.10
CA GLU A 342 -7.80 -13.30 -13.70
C GLU A 342 -6.66 -12.41 -13.25
N ALA A 343 -5.76 -12.06 -14.17
CA ALA A 343 -4.68 -11.15 -13.88
C ALA A 343 -5.23 -9.71 -13.72
N PRO A 344 -4.82 -8.97 -12.68
CA PRO A 344 -5.29 -7.60 -12.45
C PRO A 344 -4.57 -6.59 -13.39
N GLU A 345 -4.87 -6.66 -14.69
CA GLU A 345 -4.19 -5.91 -15.76
C GLU A 345 -4.19 -4.40 -15.57
N SER A 346 -5.21 -3.83 -14.92
CA SER A 346 -5.27 -2.39 -14.61
C SER A 346 -4.22 -1.93 -13.59
N TRP A 347 -3.59 -2.88 -12.86
CA TRP A 347 -2.57 -2.64 -11.84
C TRP A 347 -1.13 -2.82 -12.38
N ARG A 348 -1.01 -3.15 -13.65
CA ARG A 348 0.27 -3.37 -14.34
C ARG A 348 1.07 -2.08 -14.47
N LEU A 349 2.41 -2.14 -14.28
CA LEU A 349 3.28 -0.97 -14.34
C LEU A 349 3.15 -0.21 -15.66
N SER A 350 3.19 -0.91 -16.79
CA SER A 350 3.05 -0.29 -18.12
C SER A 350 1.72 0.45 -18.32
N LYS A 351 0.65 0.04 -17.61
CA LYS A 351 -0.65 0.74 -17.64
C LYS A 351 -0.68 1.93 -16.69
N LEU A 352 -0.09 1.82 -15.50
CA LEU A 352 -0.11 2.88 -14.49
C LEU A 352 0.94 3.97 -14.71
N LYS A 353 2.03 3.66 -15.42
CA LYS A 353 3.13 4.59 -15.72
C LYS A 353 2.63 5.95 -16.21
N LYS A 354 1.70 5.94 -17.17
CA LYS A 354 1.15 7.18 -17.74
C LYS A 354 0.35 7.96 -16.70
N ARG A 355 -0.44 7.30 -15.85
CA ARG A 355 -1.24 7.96 -14.81
C ARG A 355 -0.34 8.71 -13.81
N TYR A 356 0.76 8.08 -13.37
CA TYR A 356 1.77 8.75 -12.53
C TYR A 356 2.39 9.95 -13.24
N GLN A 357 2.73 9.80 -14.52
CA GLN A 357 3.29 10.90 -15.33
C GLN A 357 2.33 12.07 -15.45
N ASP A 358 1.05 11.80 -15.70
CA ASP A 358 0.01 12.83 -15.85
C ASP A 358 -0.20 13.59 -14.52
N GLU A 359 -0.22 12.90 -13.36
CA GLU A 359 -0.32 13.55 -12.04
C GLU A 359 0.91 14.43 -11.74
N ILE A 360 2.12 13.96 -12.05
CA ILE A 360 3.36 14.72 -11.87
C ILE A 360 3.36 15.96 -12.76
N ARG A 361 3.05 15.82 -14.05
CA ARG A 361 3.05 16.94 -15.01
C ARG A 361 2.01 18.00 -14.67
N SER A 362 0.80 17.59 -14.27
CA SER A 362 -0.24 18.52 -13.83
C SER A 362 0.22 19.41 -12.66
N LEU A 363 0.97 18.86 -11.72
CA LEU A 363 1.50 19.63 -10.59
C LEU A 363 2.66 20.55 -10.99
N LEU A 364 3.52 20.12 -11.90
CA LEU A 364 4.60 20.96 -12.43
C LEU A 364 4.03 22.18 -13.20
N GLU A 365 2.94 22.01 -13.93
CA GLU A 365 2.24 23.10 -14.62
C GLU A 365 1.62 24.10 -13.63
N LEU A 366 1.08 23.61 -12.50
CA LEU A 366 0.56 24.46 -11.42
C LEU A 366 1.66 25.35 -10.81
N GLY A 367 2.86 24.80 -10.59
CA GLY A 367 4.02 25.54 -10.07
C GLY A 367 4.44 26.65 -11.03
N GLY A 368 4.61 26.36 -12.30
CA GLY A 368 4.96 27.35 -13.32
C GLY A 368 3.95 28.48 -13.46
N ALA A 369 2.65 28.19 -13.30
CA ALA A 369 1.60 29.21 -13.35
C ALA A 369 1.60 30.14 -12.10
N GLN A 370 2.05 29.67 -10.95
CA GLN A 370 2.18 30.48 -9.73
C GLN A 370 3.38 31.43 -9.82
N ASP A 371 4.49 31.00 -10.40
CA ASP A 371 5.69 31.82 -10.59
C ASP A 371 5.42 33.00 -11.55
N ILE A 372 4.73 32.76 -12.67
CA ILE A 372 4.37 33.80 -13.66
C ILE A 372 3.43 34.89 -13.05
N LYS A 373 2.51 34.50 -12.17
CA LYS A 373 1.62 35.47 -11.51
C LYS A 373 2.37 36.37 -10.53
N HIS A 374 3.45 35.90 -9.91
CA HIS A 374 4.25 36.69 -8.99
C HIS A 374 5.23 37.62 -9.70
N GLU A 375 5.83 37.22 -10.81
CA GLU A 375 6.65 38.09 -11.63
C GLU A 375 5.83 39.29 -12.16
N ASN A 376 4.58 39.03 -12.57
CA ASN A 376 3.68 40.08 -13.04
C ASN A 376 3.10 41.01 -11.96
N SER A 377 3.05 40.53 -10.69
CA SER A 377 2.59 41.36 -9.56
C SER A 377 3.71 42.19 -8.89
N GLY A 378 4.96 41.88 -9.17
CA GLY A 378 6.13 42.65 -8.71
C GLY A 378 6.51 43.86 -9.55
N VAL A 379 5.84 44.10 -10.68
CA VAL A 379 6.15 45.21 -11.63
C VAL A 379 5.26 46.44 -11.40
N ILE A 380 4.35 46.42 -10.42
CA ILE A 380 3.49 47.58 -10.13
C ILE A 380 3.81 48.11 -8.73
N ALA A 381 4.97 48.73 -8.57
CA ALA A 381 5.26 49.62 -7.48
C ALA A 381 6.59 50.35 -7.75
N ASP A 382 6.59 51.23 -8.75
CA ASP A 382 7.49 52.41 -8.83
C ASP A 382 6.88 53.35 -9.88
N ASP A 383 6.00 54.23 -9.41
CA ASP A 383 5.71 55.54 -9.96
C ASP A 383 5.19 56.46 -8.87
#